data_128dc3b9e68dc222212b4edd14b2e262
#
_entry.id   128dc3b9e68dc222212b4edd14b2e262
#
_cell.length_a   1.000
_cell.length_b   1.000
_cell.length_c   1.000
_cell.angle_alpha   90.00
_cell.angle_beta   90.00
_cell.angle_gamma   90.00
#
_symmetry.space_group_name_H-M   'P 1'
#
loop_
_entity.id
_entity.type
_entity.pdbx_description
1 polymer ?
#
loop_
_entity_poly.entity_id
_entity_poly.type
_entity_poly.pdbx_seq_one_letter_code
_entity_poly.pdbx_strand_id
1 'polypeptide(L)'
;DGFPSAYAVSVTSTSRVESDIQVNLAVDASLVDTYNEEMGTNYYPIPDKSYTFENPEVTISAGQAISSAASLSIADDSEFVPGRVYLIPVTIKSATGDLDIIEAGRTIFLKVSRTLRFHAPYVGQASMAYQFLLPDPIPSLPTYTWEVKIYATKFRSSGASGTTRVCSFGGSEASVEGGAIDDGGFKCDQNLLRFGEGTDEPNQLHVTTKQGKMSSNTRFALNTWYAVALVNDGSTLT
;
A
#
# COMPACT_ATOMS: atom_id res chain seq x y z
N ASP A 1 1.15 17.90 3.43
CA ASP A 1 2.04 16.85 2.94
C ASP A 1 3.29 17.51 2.40
N GLY A 2 4.23 17.81 3.25
CA GLY A 2 5.42 18.58 2.87
C GLY A 2 6.69 17.79 3.15
N PHE A 3 7.55 17.71 2.19
CA PHE A 3 8.97 17.56 2.42
C PHE A 3 9.56 18.96 2.78
N PRO A 4 10.60 18.99 3.61
CA PRO A 4 11.32 17.85 4.17
C PRO A 4 10.64 17.26 5.42
N SER A 5 10.77 15.93 5.58
CA SER A 5 10.48 15.27 6.84
C SER A 5 11.79 15.07 7.59
N ALA A 6 11.90 15.59 8.79
CA ALA A 6 13.08 15.44 9.61
C ALA A 6 12.84 14.50 10.79
N TYR A 7 13.84 13.69 11.10
CA TYR A 7 13.86 12.78 12.23
C TYR A 7 15.11 13.00 13.07
N ALA A 8 14.92 13.23 14.38
CA ALA A 8 16.01 13.42 15.30
C ALA A 8 16.50 12.06 15.83
N VAL A 9 17.80 11.80 15.70
CA VAL A 9 18.45 10.57 16.18
C VAL A 9 19.36 10.92 17.34
N SER A 10 19.15 10.29 18.48
CA SER A 10 20.01 10.42 19.65
C SER A 10 20.47 9.06 20.16
N VAL A 11 21.56 9.02 20.89
CA VAL A 11 22.13 7.83 21.52
C VAL A 11 21.88 7.91 23.02
N THR A 12 21.54 6.76 23.61
CA THR A 12 21.31 6.66 25.06
C THR A 12 22.28 5.65 25.66
N SER A 13 22.93 6.03 26.75
CA SER A 13 23.71 5.11 27.58
C SER A 13 22.84 4.53 28.70
N THR A 14 23.24 3.38 29.23
CA THR A 14 22.51 2.71 30.33
C THR A 14 22.61 3.44 31.66
N SER A 15 23.60 4.32 31.81
CA SER A 15 23.82 5.14 32.98
C SER A 15 24.31 6.56 32.59
N ARG A 16 24.34 7.46 33.53
CA ARG A 16 24.96 8.76 33.32
C ARG A 16 26.47 8.59 33.16
N VAL A 17 27.03 9.27 32.16
CA VAL A 17 28.47 9.19 31.87
C VAL A 17 29.25 10.16 32.79
N GLU A 18 30.48 9.78 33.16
CA GLU A 18 31.34 10.60 34.00
C GLU A 18 32.09 11.70 33.23
N SER A 19 32.31 11.47 31.95
CA SER A 19 32.97 12.40 31.03
C SER A 19 32.20 12.47 29.70
N ASP A 20 32.48 13.47 28.88
CA ASP A 20 31.89 13.62 27.55
C ASP A 20 32.24 12.40 26.67
N ILE A 21 31.22 11.79 26.09
CA ILE A 21 31.36 10.67 25.15
C ILE A 21 30.94 11.16 23.77
N GLN A 22 31.85 11.10 22.83
CA GLN A 22 31.54 11.36 21.41
C GLN A 22 31.15 10.08 20.73
N VAL A 23 30.01 10.10 20.04
CA VAL A 23 29.46 8.95 19.30
C VAL A 23 29.34 9.33 17.85
N ASN A 24 29.89 8.50 16.98
CA ASN A 24 29.81 8.70 15.53
C ASN A 24 28.72 7.80 14.94
N LEU A 25 27.74 8.41 14.31
CA LEU A 25 26.63 7.75 13.64
C LEU A 25 26.86 7.76 12.13
N ALA A 26 26.35 6.75 11.44
CA ALA A 26 26.32 6.74 9.98
C ALA A 26 25.11 5.99 9.46
N VAL A 27 24.67 6.35 8.26
CA VAL A 27 23.75 5.52 7.47
C VAL A 27 24.56 4.38 6.85
N ASP A 28 24.09 3.16 6.99
CA ASP A 28 24.73 1.98 6.44
C ASP A 28 23.76 1.15 5.61
N ALA A 29 23.71 1.44 4.31
CA ALA A 29 22.80 0.79 3.38
C ALA A 29 23.04 -0.73 3.23
N SER A 30 24.25 -1.23 3.56
CA SER A 30 24.57 -2.66 3.49
C SER A 30 23.78 -3.52 4.47
N LEU A 31 23.20 -2.90 5.50
CA LEU A 31 22.38 -3.60 6.51
C LEU A 31 20.95 -3.87 6.05
N VAL A 32 20.52 -3.35 4.89
CA VAL A 32 19.16 -3.52 4.38
C VAL A 32 18.89 -4.98 4.00
N ASP A 33 19.83 -5.62 3.34
CA ASP A 33 19.68 -7.02 2.91
C ASP A 33 19.61 -7.97 4.12
N THR A 34 20.49 -7.78 5.09
CA THR A 34 20.45 -8.54 6.35
C THR A 34 19.13 -8.36 7.09
N TYR A 35 18.63 -7.13 7.18
CA TYR A 35 17.33 -6.85 7.79
C TYR A 35 16.19 -7.56 7.04
N ASN A 36 16.21 -7.53 5.71
CA ASN A 36 15.20 -8.20 4.89
C ASN A 36 15.18 -9.72 5.11
N GLU A 37 16.37 -10.34 5.20
CA GLU A 37 16.50 -11.78 5.48
C GLU A 37 15.97 -12.14 6.86
N GLU A 38 16.33 -11.38 7.88
CA GLU A 38 15.93 -11.64 9.28
C GLU A 38 14.43 -11.42 9.50
N MET A 39 13.86 -10.38 8.88
CA MET A 39 12.48 -9.96 9.10
C MET A 39 11.49 -10.48 8.07
N GLY A 40 11.97 -11.21 7.04
CA GLY A 40 11.13 -11.69 5.95
C GLY A 40 10.49 -10.56 5.13
N THR A 41 11.20 -9.43 4.96
CA THR A 41 10.72 -8.25 4.25
C THR A 41 11.44 -8.07 2.89
N ASN A 42 10.99 -7.10 2.11
CA ASN A 42 11.60 -6.76 0.82
C ASN A 42 11.70 -5.24 0.68
N TYR A 43 12.44 -4.62 1.58
CA TYR A 43 12.69 -3.19 1.56
C TYR A 43 13.91 -2.86 0.71
N TYR A 44 13.96 -1.62 0.22
CA TYR A 44 15.05 -1.12 -0.63
C TYR A 44 15.91 -0.13 0.17
N PRO A 45 17.22 -0.07 -0.08
CA PRO A 45 18.02 1.01 0.46
C PRO A 45 17.52 2.35 -0.10
N ILE A 46 17.51 3.37 0.75
CA ILE A 46 17.13 4.72 0.29
C ILE A 46 18.17 5.25 -0.70
N PRO A 47 17.76 5.93 -1.79
CA PRO A 47 18.72 6.59 -2.67
C PRO A 47 19.52 7.68 -1.94
N ASP A 48 20.82 7.76 -2.18
CA ASP A 48 21.72 8.67 -1.47
C ASP A 48 21.34 10.16 -1.59
N LYS A 49 20.74 10.53 -2.72
CA LYS A 49 20.31 11.92 -2.95
C LYS A 49 19.02 12.29 -2.22
N SER A 50 18.29 11.29 -1.73
CA SER A 50 16.97 11.49 -1.14
C SER A 50 17.03 11.93 0.31
N TYR A 51 18.16 11.79 0.98
CA TYR A 51 18.28 12.15 2.38
C TYR A 51 19.52 13.01 2.66
N THR A 52 19.46 13.74 3.77
CA THR A 52 20.60 14.47 4.35
C THR A 52 20.72 14.03 5.81
N PHE A 53 21.94 13.69 6.23
CA PHE A 53 22.23 13.34 7.60
C PHE A 53 23.20 14.36 8.20
N GLU A 54 22.65 15.28 8.99
CA GLU A 54 23.39 16.39 9.58
C GLU A 54 23.81 16.08 11.02
N ASN A 55 25.00 16.58 11.39
CA ASN A 55 25.60 16.42 12.70
C ASN A 55 25.67 14.94 13.16
N PRO A 56 26.27 14.05 12.35
CA PRO A 56 26.34 12.62 12.68
C PRO A 56 27.21 12.33 13.90
N GLU A 57 28.05 13.27 14.32
CA GLU A 57 28.80 13.22 15.57
C GLU A 57 27.95 13.84 16.69
N VAL A 58 27.50 12.98 17.61
CA VAL A 58 26.70 13.40 18.75
C VAL A 58 27.47 13.19 20.06
N THR A 59 27.19 14.03 21.06
CA THR A 59 27.91 13.98 22.35
C THR A 59 26.93 13.66 23.49
N ILE A 60 27.24 12.67 24.29
CA ILE A 60 26.65 12.48 25.62
C ILE A 60 27.51 13.27 26.60
N SER A 61 27.03 14.38 27.09
CA SER A 61 27.78 15.24 28.02
C SER A 61 27.90 14.60 29.40
N ALA A 62 28.97 14.88 30.11
CA ALA A 62 29.19 14.46 31.48
C ALA A 62 27.97 14.69 32.36
N GLY A 63 27.58 13.69 33.13
CA GLY A 63 26.39 13.72 33.97
C GLY A 63 25.07 13.47 33.24
N GLN A 64 25.08 13.26 31.92
CA GLN A 64 23.93 12.93 31.12
C GLN A 64 23.94 11.45 30.70
N ALA A 65 22.78 10.95 30.24
CA ALA A 65 22.63 9.61 29.68
C ALA A 65 22.14 9.64 28.22
N ILE A 66 21.81 10.83 27.70
CA ILE A 66 21.29 11.02 26.33
C ILE A 66 22.16 12.01 25.61
N SER A 67 22.53 11.73 24.38
CA SER A 67 23.34 12.61 23.54
C SER A 67 22.56 13.81 23.01
N SER A 68 23.29 14.78 22.44
CA SER A 68 22.72 15.68 21.42
C SER A 68 22.10 14.86 20.28
N ALA A 69 21.28 15.50 19.46
CA ALA A 69 20.61 14.82 18.35
C ALA A 69 21.29 15.13 17.01
N ALA A 70 21.50 14.10 16.21
CA ALA A 70 21.71 14.21 14.78
C ALA A 70 20.37 14.41 14.05
N SER A 71 20.37 15.05 12.90
CA SER A 71 19.15 15.27 12.10
C SER A 71 19.22 14.48 10.80
N LEU A 72 18.31 13.54 10.62
CA LEU A 72 18.09 12.86 9.36
C LEU A 72 16.87 13.47 8.67
N SER A 73 17.02 14.05 7.49
CA SER A 73 15.93 14.65 6.74
C SER A 73 15.79 14.02 5.37
N ILE A 74 14.54 13.83 4.94
CA ILE A 74 14.19 13.41 3.58
C ILE A 74 13.81 14.69 2.84
N ALA A 75 14.60 15.05 1.83
CA ALA A 75 14.45 16.31 1.08
C ALA A 75 13.97 16.09 -0.35
N ASP A 76 14.21 14.90 -0.92
CA ASP A 76 13.89 14.59 -2.31
C ASP A 76 13.35 13.15 -2.43
N ASP A 77 12.18 13.01 -3.03
CA ASP A 77 11.56 11.72 -3.33
C ASP A 77 11.48 11.41 -4.83
N SER A 78 12.19 12.16 -5.65
CA SER A 78 12.14 12.02 -7.12
C SER A 78 12.59 10.65 -7.61
N GLU A 79 13.51 10.01 -6.89
CA GLU A 79 13.99 8.64 -7.19
C GLU A 79 13.13 7.54 -6.53
N PHE A 80 12.09 7.91 -5.77
CA PHE A 80 11.23 6.92 -5.13
C PHE A 80 10.27 6.28 -6.12
N VAL A 81 10.35 4.97 -6.23
CA VAL A 81 9.44 4.19 -7.05
C VAL A 81 8.12 3.99 -6.30
N PRO A 82 6.96 4.31 -6.90
CA PRO A 82 5.66 4.09 -6.27
C PRO A 82 5.48 2.64 -5.81
N GLY A 83 4.97 2.47 -4.58
CA GLY A 83 4.75 1.15 -3.99
C GLY A 83 5.97 0.51 -3.33
N ARG A 84 7.18 1.08 -3.48
CA ARG A 84 8.35 0.62 -2.75
C ARG A 84 8.40 1.23 -1.35
N VAL A 85 8.95 0.45 -0.44
CA VAL A 85 9.31 0.90 0.91
C VAL A 85 10.81 0.92 1.01
N TYR A 86 11.35 2.02 1.50
CA TYR A 86 12.79 2.23 1.68
C TYR A 86 13.15 2.12 3.15
N LEU A 87 14.36 1.64 3.41
CA LEU A 87 14.90 1.50 4.75
C LEU A 87 16.18 2.32 4.88
N ILE A 88 16.32 3.00 6.02
CA ILE A 88 17.50 3.79 6.37
C ILE A 88 18.05 3.21 7.67
N PRO A 89 19.08 2.35 7.62
CA PRO A 89 19.76 1.90 8.81
C PRO A 89 20.70 3.01 9.31
N VAL A 90 20.45 3.53 10.51
CA VAL A 90 21.37 4.46 11.18
C VAL A 90 22.08 3.70 12.30
N THR A 91 23.37 3.59 12.20
CA THR A 91 24.18 2.75 13.09
C THR A 91 25.27 3.54 13.82
N ILE A 92 25.58 3.12 15.03
CA ILE A 92 26.75 3.60 15.78
C ILE A 92 28.01 2.96 15.16
N LYS A 93 28.88 3.77 14.59
CA LYS A 93 30.18 3.32 14.06
C LYS A 93 31.25 3.25 15.14
N SER A 94 31.29 4.25 16.01
CA SER A 94 32.26 4.31 17.12
C SER A 94 31.73 5.18 18.25
N ALA A 95 32.25 4.93 19.44
CA ALA A 95 32.10 5.80 20.59
C ALA A 95 33.48 6.00 21.24
N THR A 96 33.72 7.18 21.83
CA THR A 96 34.91 7.43 22.65
C THR A 96 34.70 6.92 24.07
N GLY A 97 35.79 6.76 24.81
CA GLY A 97 35.76 6.31 26.20
C GLY A 97 35.68 4.79 26.33
N ASP A 98 35.57 4.32 27.56
CA ASP A 98 35.58 2.89 27.93
C ASP A 98 34.13 2.37 28.04
N LEU A 99 33.36 2.52 26.92
CA LEU A 99 31.97 2.06 26.84
C LEU A 99 31.80 1.01 25.75
N ASP A 100 31.13 -0.07 26.10
CA ASP A 100 30.72 -1.08 25.13
C ASP A 100 29.43 -0.65 24.40
N ILE A 101 29.41 -0.90 23.10
CA ILE A 101 28.20 -0.70 22.30
C ILE A 101 27.34 -1.95 22.39
N ILE A 102 26.12 -1.81 22.87
CA ILE A 102 25.15 -2.92 22.92
C ILE A 102 24.69 -3.23 21.49
N GLU A 103 25.08 -4.39 20.96
CA GLU A 103 24.80 -4.77 19.57
C GLU A 103 23.33 -4.75 19.21
N ALA A 104 22.44 -5.22 20.09
CA ALA A 104 21.00 -5.20 19.86
C ALA A 104 20.41 -3.78 19.72
N GLY A 105 21.12 -2.76 20.20
CA GLY A 105 20.71 -1.34 20.11
C GLY A 105 21.60 -0.50 19.20
N ARG A 106 22.59 -1.11 18.53
CA ARG A 106 23.57 -0.40 17.70
C ARG A 106 22.93 0.31 16.52
N THR A 107 21.92 -0.26 15.93
CA THR A 107 21.30 0.21 14.69
C THR A 107 19.81 0.43 14.87
N ILE A 108 19.32 1.57 14.41
CA ILE A 108 17.90 1.81 14.23
C ILE A 108 17.56 1.76 12.74
N PHE A 109 16.39 1.24 12.42
CA PHE A 109 15.93 1.10 11.05
C PHE A 109 14.72 2.00 10.83
N LEU A 110 14.92 3.09 10.07
CA LEU A 110 13.86 4.03 9.75
C LEU A 110 13.22 3.63 8.42
N LYS A 111 11.91 3.43 8.47
CA LYS A 111 11.14 3.03 7.30
C LYS A 111 10.53 4.26 6.63
N VAL A 112 10.80 4.42 5.34
CA VAL A 112 10.32 5.54 4.52
C VAL A 112 9.53 5.00 3.34
N SER A 113 8.36 5.57 3.11
CA SER A 113 7.56 5.27 1.92
C SER A 113 6.87 6.53 1.42
N ARG A 114 6.72 6.61 0.12
CA ARG A 114 5.91 7.66 -0.49
C ARG A 114 4.43 7.33 -0.31
N THR A 115 3.64 8.32 0.05
CA THR A 115 2.19 8.17 0.03
C THR A 115 1.75 7.83 -1.41
N LEU A 116 1.16 6.66 -1.58
CA LEU A 116 0.65 6.26 -2.88
C LEU A 116 -0.55 7.13 -3.25
N ARG A 117 -0.40 7.93 -4.29
CA ARG A 117 -1.50 8.71 -4.88
C ARG A 117 -1.82 8.11 -6.24
N PHE A 118 -3.08 7.85 -6.47
CA PHE A 118 -3.58 7.36 -7.75
C PHE A 118 -4.88 8.08 -8.11
N HIS A 119 -5.15 8.17 -9.39
CA HIS A 119 -6.42 8.65 -9.89
C HIS A 119 -7.36 7.46 -10.04
N ALA A 120 -8.55 7.58 -9.45
CA ALA A 120 -9.60 6.59 -9.62
C ALA A 120 -10.74 7.20 -10.43
N PRO A 121 -11.40 6.45 -11.32
CA PRO A 121 -12.60 6.90 -11.98
C PRO A 121 -13.68 7.26 -10.94
N TYR A 122 -14.27 8.45 -11.07
CA TYR A 122 -15.41 8.85 -10.26
C TYR A 122 -16.70 8.67 -11.05
N VAL A 123 -17.55 7.76 -10.60
CA VAL A 123 -18.83 7.47 -11.22
C VAL A 123 -19.93 8.02 -10.31
N GLY A 124 -20.22 9.30 -10.45
CA GLY A 124 -21.15 10.03 -9.55
C GLY A 124 -22.58 10.16 -10.06
N GLN A 125 -22.86 9.75 -11.29
CA GLN A 125 -24.19 9.85 -11.91
C GLN A 125 -24.64 8.48 -12.45
N ALA A 126 -25.96 8.27 -12.47
CA ALA A 126 -26.56 6.98 -12.82
C ALA A 126 -26.24 6.47 -14.24
N SER A 127 -25.88 7.36 -15.16
CA SER A 127 -25.54 7.03 -16.55
C SER A 127 -24.04 7.10 -16.86
N MET A 128 -23.20 7.40 -15.88
CA MET A 128 -21.75 7.41 -16.10
C MET A 128 -21.21 5.99 -16.10
N ALA A 129 -20.47 5.67 -17.14
CA ALA A 129 -19.68 4.45 -17.24
C ALA A 129 -18.37 4.76 -17.95
N TYR A 130 -17.29 4.15 -17.47
CA TYR A 130 -16.01 4.13 -18.18
C TYR A 130 -15.85 2.75 -18.80
N GLN A 131 -15.53 2.72 -20.07
CA GLN A 131 -15.31 1.49 -20.80
C GLN A 131 -13.87 1.41 -21.29
N PHE A 132 -13.26 0.29 -21.03
CA PHE A 132 -11.92 -0.01 -21.51
C PHE A 132 -12.02 -1.18 -22.48
N LEU A 133 -11.63 -0.95 -23.72
CA LEU A 133 -11.54 -2.00 -24.74
C LEU A 133 -10.14 -2.55 -24.72
N LEU A 134 -10.03 -3.88 -24.65
CA LEU A 134 -8.75 -4.53 -24.84
C LEU A 134 -8.47 -4.63 -26.35
N PRO A 135 -7.24 -4.35 -26.79
CA PRO A 135 -6.90 -4.38 -28.21
C PRO A 135 -7.09 -5.78 -28.84
N ASP A 136 -6.90 -6.82 -28.03
CA ASP A 136 -7.09 -8.21 -28.47
C ASP A 136 -8.19 -8.87 -27.62
N PRO A 137 -9.09 -9.67 -28.25
CA PRO A 137 -10.07 -10.45 -27.53
C PRO A 137 -9.38 -11.41 -26.55
N ILE A 138 -9.81 -11.40 -25.29
CA ILE A 138 -9.36 -12.41 -24.34
C ILE A 138 -10.15 -13.69 -24.62
N PRO A 139 -9.51 -14.81 -24.95
CA PRO A 139 -10.18 -16.09 -25.08
C PRO A 139 -10.74 -16.52 -23.71
N SER A 140 -11.48 -17.60 -23.66
CA SER A 140 -11.98 -18.16 -22.41
C SER A 140 -10.86 -18.29 -21.36
N LEU A 141 -11.07 -17.72 -20.17
CA LEU A 141 -10.15 -17.84 -19.05
C LEU A 141 -10.68 -18.92 -18.09
N PRO A 142 -10.07 -20.09 -18.04
CA PRO A 142 -10.49 -21.16 -17.12
C PRO A 142 -10.21 -20.80 -15.66
N THR A 143 -9.20 -20.00 -15.41
CA THR A 143 -8.82 -19.47 -14.09
C THR A 143 -8.54 -17.98 -14.19
N TYR A 144 -8.95 -17.22 -13.20
CA TYR A 144 -8.67 -15.76 -13.15
C TYR A 144 -8.79 -15.21 -11.74
N THR A 145 -8.09 -14.13 -11.50
CA THR A 145 -8.33 -13.26 -10.35
C THR A 145 -8.71 -11.88 -10.86
N TRP A 146 -9.80 -11.36 -10.34
CA TRP A 146 -10.26 -10.01 -10.64
C TRP A 146 -10.26 -9.18 -9.37
N GLU A 147 -9.47 -8.12 -9.36
CA GLU A 147 -9.31 -7.23 -8.22
C GLU A 147 -9.84 -5.83 -8.51
N VAL A 148 -10.52 -5.26 -7.54
CA VAL A 148 -11.01 -3.89 -7.61
C VAL A 148 -10.93 -3.22 -6.25
N LYS A 149 -10.53 -1.93 -6.23
CA LYS A 149 -10.66 -1.08 -5.06
C LYS A 149 -11.88 -0.20 -5.20
N ILE A 150 -12.73 -0.20 -4.19
CA ILE A 150 -14.02 0.48 -4.17
C ILE A 150 -14.07 1.48 -3.03
N TYR A 151 -14.51 2.69 -3.34
CA TYR A 151 -14.83 3.73 -2.37
C TYR A 151 -16.23 4.25 -2.65
N ALA A 152 -17.20 3.90 -1.82
CA ALA A 152 -18.58 4.31 -2.02
C ALA A 152 -18.89 5.58 -1.21
N THR A 153 -19.42 6.60 -1.88
CA THR A 153 -19.91 7.83 -1.23
C THR A 153 -21.41 7.78 -0.98
N LYS A 154 -22.13 6.88 -1.67
CA LYS A 154 -23.56 6.67 -1.52
C LYS A 154 -23.94 5.28 -2.04
N PHE A 155 -24.85 4.62 -1.34
CA PHE A 155 -25.57 3.46 -1.88
C PHE A 155 -26.98 3.91 -2.31
N ARG A 156 -27.51 3.26 -3.33
CA ARG A 156 -28.91 3.48 -3.72
C ARG A 156 -29.83 2.82 -2.70
N SER A 157 -31.03 3.33 -2.56
CA SER A 157 -32.06 2.71 -1.73
C SER A 157 -32.46 1.33 -2.29
N SER A 158 -32.85 0.40 -1.44
CA SER A 158 -33.29 -0.94 -1.79
C SER A 158 -34.46 -0.96 -2.79
N GLY A 159 -34.59 -2.07 -3.52
CA GLY A 159 -35.64 -2.33 -4.48
C GLY A 159 -35.12 -2.70 -5.87
N ALA A 160 -35.97 -3.16 -6.75
CA ALA A 160 -35.61 -3.62 -8.10
C ALA A 160 -34.85 -2.60 -8.95
N SER A 161 -34.98 -1.31 -8.63
CA SER A 161 -34.19 -0.21 -9.23
C SER A 161 -33.01 0.26 -8.36
N GLY A 162 -32.78 -0.37 -7.23
CA GLY A 162 -31.80 0.06 -6.22
C GLY A 162 -30.36 -0.41 -6.44
N THR A 163 -30.13 -1.23 -7.45
CA THR A 163 -28.81 -1.80 -7.74
C THR A 163 -27.79 -0.71 -8.12
N THR A 164 -26.66 -0.68 -7.44
CA THR A 164 -25.53 0.16 -7.78
C THR A 164 -24.46 -0.69 -8.48
N ARG A 165 -24.32 -0.55 -9.77
CA ARG A 165 -23.29 -1.24 -10.55
C ARG A 165 -21.91 -0.65 -10.20
N VAL A 166 -20.95 -1.51 -9.94
CA VAL A 166 -19.55 -1.14 -9.67
C VAL A 166 -18.74 -1.28 -10.95
N CYS A 167 -18.64 -2.49 -11.45
CA CYS A 167 -17.96 -2.80 -12.68
C CYS A 167 -18.45 -4.13 -13.25
N SER A 168 -18.17 -4.34 -14.52
CA SER A 168 -18.34 -5.62 -15.18
C SER A 168 -17.07 -5.94 -15.97
N PHE A 169 -16.78 -7.21 -16.07
CA PHE A 169 -15.66 -7.72 -16.84
C PHE A 169 -16.20 -8.69 -17.87
N GLY A 170 -15.92 -8.43 -19.14
CA GLY A 170 -16.32 -9.27 -20.25
C GLY A 170 -17.08 -8.51 -21.34
N GLY A 171 -17.25 -9.16 -22.46
CA GLY A 171 -17.92 -8.65 -23.64
C GLY A 171 -16.98 -8.51 -24.83
N SER A 172 -17.53 -8.75 -26.02
CA SER A 172 -16.90 -8.41 -27.30
C SER A 172 -17.28 -7.00 -27.73
N GLU A 173 -16.69 -6.47 -28.79
CA GLU A 173 -17.00 -5.15 -29.35
C GLU A 173 -18.49 -4.90 -29.55
N ALA A 174 -19.27 -5.92 -29.85
CA ALA A 174 -20.68 -5.76 -30.08
C ALA A 174 -21.51 -5.65 -28.78
N SER A 175 -20.94 -5.96 -27.61
CA SER A 175 -21.55 -5.62 -26.31
C SER A 175 -21.51 -4.11 -26.03
N VAL A 176 -20.69 -3.37 -26.74
CA VAL A 176 -20.58 -1.91 -26.67
C VAL A 176 -21.79 -1.23 -27.31
N GLU A 177 -22.37 -1.82 -28.32
CA GLU A 177 -23.52 -1.27 -29.07
C GLU A 177 -24.89 -1.68 -28.52
N GLY A 178 -24.96 -2.23 -27.30
CA GLY A 178 -26.23 -2.48 -26.60
C GLY A 178 -26.76 -3.91 -26.66
N GLY A 179 -25.97 -4.86 -27.16
CA GLY A 179 -26.33 -6.28 -27.18
C GLY A 179 -25.42 -7.15 -26.31
N ALA A 180 -26.00 -8.03 -25.53
CA ALA A 180 -25.25 -9.12 -24.92
C ALA A 180 -24.82 -10.08 -26.03
N ILE A 181 -23.51 -10.27 -26.24
CA ILE A 181 -23.01 -11.21 -27.23
C ILE A 181 -22.80 -12.56 -26.62
N ASP A 182 -23.36 -13.53 -27.27
CA ASP A 182 -23.22 -14.94 -26.99
C ASP A 182 -22.30 -15.57 -28.04
N ASP A 183 -21.05 -15.12 -28.04
CA ASP A 183 -20.03 -15.64 -28.97
C ASP A 183 -19.09 -16.65 -28.29
N GLY A 184 -19.51 -17.18 -27.15
CA GLY A 184 -18.65 -18.03 -26.31
C GLY A 184 -17.68 -17.23 -25.44
N GLY A 185 -17.65 -15.90 -25.57
CA GLY A 185 -16.90 -14.97 -24.75
C GLY A 185 -17.63 -14.63 -23.44
N PHE A 186 -17.09 -13.67 -22.71
CA PHE A 186 -17.71 -13.18 -21.49
C PHE A 186 -18.90 -12.24 -21.82
N LYS A 187 -20.11 -12.60 -21.46
CA LYS A 187 -21.21 -11.65 -21.42
C LYS A 187 -20.99 -10.63 -20.32
N CYS A 188 -21.41 -9.37 -20.54
CA CYS A 188 -21.35 -8.34 -19.51
C CYS A 188 -22.03 -8.74 -18.21
N ASP A 189 -23.02 -9.60 -18.27
CA ASP A 189 -23.76 -10.12 -17.12
C ASP A 189 -23.06 -11.27 -16.40
N GLN A 190 -21.95 -11.77 -16.90
CA GLN A 190 -21.30 -12.96 -16.38
C GLN A 190 -20.25 -12.70 -15.31
N ASN A 191 -19.78 -11.45 -15.21
CA ASN A 191 -18.89 -11.01 -14.15
C ASN A 191 -19.27 -9.58 -13.75
N LEU A 192 -20.44 -9.46 -13.19
CA LEU A 192 -20.98 -8.16 -12.78
C LEU A 192 -20.89 -8.01 -11.27
N LEU A 193 -20.14 -6.98 -10.85
CA LEU A 193 -20.02 -6.56 -9.47
C LEU A 193 -20.95 -5.38 -9.21
N ARG A 194 -21.80 -5.48 -8.19
CA ARG A 194 -22.80 -4.47 -7.86
C ARG A 194 -23.16 -4.51 -6.38
N PHE A 195 -23.78 -3.45 -5.89
CA PHE A 195 -24.38 -3.40 -4.57
C PHE A 195 -25.91 -3.50 -4.66
N GLY A 196 -26.53 -4.13 -3.68
CA GLY A 196 -27.96 -4.14 -3.48
C GLY A 196 -28.74 -4.88 -4.56
N GLU A 197 -28.56 -6.17 -4.70
CA GLU A 197 -29.27 -7.00 -5.68
C GLU A 197 -30.45 -7.72 -5.05
N GLY A 198 -31.62 -7.54 -5.64
CA GLY A 198 -32.82 -8.27 -5.21
C GLY A 198 -33.19 -7.96 -3.76
N THR A 199 -33.00 -8.92 -2.88
CA THR A 199 -33.25 -8.79 -1.43
C THR A 199 -32.01 -8.39 -0.63
N ASP A 200 -30.87 -8.22 -1.27
CA ASP A 200 -29.64 -7.80 -0.61
C ASP A 200 -29.78 -6.38 -0.03
N GLU A 201 -29.08 -6.14 1.07
CA GLU A 201 -28.98 -4.79 1.62
C GLU A 201 -28.25 -3.84 0.65
N PRO A 202 -28.58 -2.55 0.63
CA PRO A 202 -27.98 -1.58 -0.29
C PRO A 202 -26.45 -1.52 -0.26
N ASN A 203 -25.84 -1.87 0.85
CA ASN A 203 -24.39 -1.90 1.06
C ASN A 203 -23.77 -3.29 1.03
N GLN A 204 -24.52 -4.27 0.57
CA GLN A 204 -24.06 -5.64 0.36
C GLN A 204 -23.57 -5.83 -1.06
N LEU A 205 -22.35 -6.30 -1.20
CA LEU A 205 -21.76 -6.56 -2.52
C LEU A 205 -22.31 -7.88 -3.06
N HIS A 206 -22.68 -7.83 -4.33
CA HIS A 206 -23.21 -8.97 -5.08
C HIS A 206 -22.36 -9.19 -6.33
N VAL A 207 -22.06 -10.43 -6.61
CA VAL A 207 -21.36 -10.86 -7.82
C VAL A 207 -22.25 -11.79 -8.61
N THR A 208 -22.40 -11.49 -9.90
CA THR A 208 -23.02 -12.43 -10.86
C THR A 208 -21.92 -12.91 -11.80
N THR A 209 -21.79 -14.22 -11.92
CA THR A 209 -20.86 -14.87 -12.84
C THR A 209 -21.59 -15.95 -13.66
N LYS A 210 -20.87 -16.55 -14.61
CA LYS A 210 -21.39 -17.70 -15.37
C LYS A 210 -21.68 -18.91 -14.45
N GLN A 211 -20.90 -19.08 -13.39
CA GLN A 211 -21.04 -20.16 -12.42
C GLN A 211 -22.20 -19.96 -11.45
N GLY A 212 -22.67 -18.72 -11.30
CA GLY A 212 -23.76 -18.43 -10.39
C GLY A 212 -23.69 -17.02 -9.80
N LYS A 213 -24.48 -16.84 -8.76
CA LYS A 213 -24.60 -15.59 -8.02
C LYS A 213 -24.19 -15.78 -6.59
N MET A 214 -23.48 -14.79 -6.03
CA MET A 214 -23.05 -14.78 -4.65
C MET A 214 -23.15 -13.38 -4.06
N SER A 215 -23.43 -13.28 -2.78
CA SER A 215 -23.46 -12.02 -2.04
C SER A 215 -22.46 -12.06 -0.90
N SER A 216 -21.78 -10.95 -0.65
CA SER A 216 -20.81 -10.85 0.45
C SER A 216 -21.50 -10.93 1.81
N ASN A 217 -20.81 -11.52 2.79
CA ASN A 217 -21.21 -11.42 4.19
C ASN A 217 -20.84 -10.06 4.80
N THR A 218 -19.90 -9.36 4.18
CA THR A 218 -19.43 -8.03 4.60
C THR A 218 -20.43 -6.96 4.19
N ARG A 219 -20.74 -6.06 5.11
CA ARG A 219 -21.46 -4.83 4.85
C ARG A 219 -20.44 -3.69 4.66
N PHE A 220 -20.56 -2.97 3.56
CA PHE A 220 -19.64 -1.91 3.19
C PHE A 220 -20.07 -0.59 3.84
N ALA A 221 -19.11 0.11 4.43
CA ALA A 221 -19.32 1.46 4.95
C ALA A 221 -19.10 2.51 3.86
N LEU A 222 -19.81 3.63 3.96
CA LEU A 222 -19.54 4.79 3.13
C LEU A 222 -18.19 5.43 3.49
N ASN A 223 -17.58 6.10 2.54
CA ASN A 223 -16.33 6.85 2.70
C ASN A 223 -15.16 5.99 3.21
N THR A 224 -15.17 4.73 2.85
CA THR A 224 -14.13 3.76 3.22
C THR A 224 -13.65 3.01 1.98
N TRP A 225 -12.33 2.87 1.83
CA TRP A 225 -11.74 2.04 0.78
C TRP A 225 -11.81 0.56 1.14
N TYR A 226 -12.30 -0.24 0.21
CA TYR A 226 -12.28 -1.69 0.27
C TYR A 226 -11.51 -2.25 -0.93
N ALA A 227 -10.68 -3.25 -0.69
CA ALA A 227 -10.12 -4.10 -1.72
C ALA A 227 -10.97 -5.36 -1.82
N VAL A 228 -11.41 -5.68 -3.02
CA VAL A 228 -12.23 -6.85 -3.31
C VAL A 228 -11.50 -7.68 -4.35
N ALA A 229 -11.39 -8.97 -4.12
CA ALA A 229 -10.89 -9.93 -5.09
C ALA A 229 -11.97 -10.97 -5.39
N LEU A 230 -12.13 -11.31 -6.66
CA LEU A 230 -12.90 -12.44 -7.12
C LEU A 230 -11.94 -13.43 -7.75
N VAL A 231 -11.83 -14.60 -7.14
CA VAL A 231 -10.91 -15.65 -7.57
C VAL A 231 -11.68 -16.82 -8.14
N ASN A 232 -11.36 -17.20 -9.37
CA ASN A 232 -11.80 -18.44 -9.98
C ASN A 232 -10.58 -19.33 -10.22
N ASP A 233 -10.48 -20.44 -9.52
CA ASP A 233 -9.40 -21.42 -9.63
C ASP A 233 -9.71 -22.56 -10.63
N GLY A 234 -10.82 -22.46 -11.34
CA GLY A 234 -11.31 -23.48 -12.28
C GLY A 234 -12.28 -24.47 -11.66
N SER A 235 -12.37 -24.53 -10.32
CA SER A 235 -13.27 -25.41 -9.58
C SER A 235 -14.21 -24.65 -8.64
N THR A 236 -13.70 -23.61 -8.01
CA THR A 236 -14.42 -22.77 -7.05
C THR A 236 -14.33 -21.30 -7.42
N LEU A 237 -15.31 -20.55 -6.96
CA LEU A 237 -15.38 -19.11 -7.04
C LEU A 237 -15.46 -18.54 -5.63
N THR A 238 -14.47 -17.71 -5.27
CA THR A 238 -14.36 -17.09 -3.94
C THR A 238 -14.11 -15.58 -4.03
#